data_0aba765060f9fb52fb97d8e5f67063e4
#
_entry.id   0aba765060f9fb52fb97d8e5f67063e4
#
_cell.length_a   1.000
_cell.length_b   1.000
_cell.length_c   1.000
_cell.angle_alpha   90.00
_cell.angle_beta   90.00
_cell.angle_gamma   90.00
#
_symmetry.space_group_name_H-M   'P 1'
#
loop_
_entity.id
_entity.type
_entity.pdbx_description
1 polymer ?
#
loop_
_entity_poly.entity_id
_entity_poly.type
_entity_poly.pdbx_seq_one_letter_code
_entity_poly.pdbx_strand_id
1 'polypeptide(L)'
;CCESQDGGLTDFGKKALKMMNRLGMLPDLSHVGRKTSMDILHMSEKPVAITHAGVYNITPSVRTKTDEELLALKANGGVMGISPWAPLIWKKEKGCRPDVKDYVDHVDYVVNLIGIDHVSFGADNTLDGNKDDKGTAEQAVLYPAVVGAYNSCVGTRSDERHAKGFEGCWQLDNVITE
;
A
#
# COMPACT_ATOMS: atom_id res chain seq x y z
N CYS A 1 -7.19 -8.09 -3.41
CA CYS A 1 -6.33 -8.58 -2.34
C CYS A 1 -7.09 -9.26 -1.20
N CYS A 2 -8.37 -8.97 -1.04
CA CYS A 2 -9.19 -9.52 0.05
C CYS A 2 -10.05 -10.73 -0.37
N GLU A 3 -9.88 -11.22 -1.58
CA GLU A 3 -10.46 -12.47 -2.05
C GLU A 3 -9.89 -13.66 -1.25
N SER A 4 -10.73 -14.65 -0.94
CA SER A 4 -10.31 -15.86 -0.23
C SER A 4 -9.35 -16.72 -1.06
N GLN A 5 -9.39 -16.60 -2.38
CA GLN A 5 -8.52 -17.28 -3.32
C GLN A 5 -7.97 -16.31 -4.36
N ASP A 6 -6.66 -16.11 -4.37
CA ASP A 6 -5.95 -15.37 -5.42
C ASP A 6 -5.51 -16.37 -6.50
N GLY A 7 -6.29 -16.46 -7.58
CA GLY A 7 -6.04 -17.36 -8.70
C GLY A 7 -4.94 -16.88 -9.66
N GLY A 8 -4.48 -15.64 -9.55
CA GLY A 8 -3.65 -14.99 -10.55
C GLY A 8 -4.47 -14.40 -11.69
N LEU A 9 -3.80 -13.95 -12.77
CA LEU A 9 -4.48 -13.39 -13.94
C LEU A 9 -5.23 -14.45 -14.73
N THR A 10 -6.52 -14.20 -14.96
CA THR A 10 -7.33 -14.94 -15.93
C THR A 10 -6.86 -14.64 -17.36
N ASP A 11 -7.29 -15.44 -18.34
CA ASP A 11 -7.00 -15.16 -19.76
C ASP A 11 -7.60 -13.82 -20.22
N PHE A 12 -8.73 -13.41 -19.64
CA PHE A 12 -9.27 -12.07 -19.87
C PHE A 12 -8.34 -11.00 -19.26
N GLY A 13 -7.86 -11.20 -18.02
CA GLY A 13 -6.91 -10.31 -17.35
C GLY A 13 -5.62 -10.12 -18.14
N LYS A 14 -5.06 -11.21 -18.70
CA LYS A 14 -3.88 -11.15 -19.59
C LYS A 14 -4.12 -10.30 -20.84
N LYS A 15 -5.30 -10.45 -21.47
CA LYS A 15 -5.68 -9.62 -22.63
C LYS A 15 -5.87 -8.16 -22.26
N ALA A 16 -6.48 -7.89 -21.08
CA ALA A 16 -6.66 -6.54 -20.55
C ALA A 16 -5.30 -5.87 -20.28
N LEU A 17 -4.36 -6.56 -19.61
CA LEU A 17 -3.01 -6.06 -19.36
C LEU A 17 -2.28 -5.69 -20.67
N LYS A 18 -2.37 -6.56 -21.68
CA LYS A 18 -1.79 -6.30 -23.00
C LYS A 18 -2.39 -5.04 -23.65
N MET A 19 -3.69 -4.85 -23.52
CA MET A 19 -4.37 -3.65 -24.00
C MET A 19 -3.95 -2.40 -23.23
N MET A 20 -3.84 -2.46 -21.90
CA MET A 20 -3.33 -1.37 -21.06
C MET A 20 -1.92 -0.94 -21.51
N ASN A 21 -1.00 -1.89 -21.68
CA ASN A 21 0.34 -1.62 -22.17
C ASN A 21 0.33 -0.93 -23.55
N ARG A 22 -0.52 -1.40 -24.47
CA ARG A 22 -0.68 -0.81 -25.81
C ARG A 22 -1.21 0.63 -25.78
N LEU A 23 -2.13 0.91 -24.86
CA LEU A 23 -2.77 2.22 -24.71
C LEU A 23 -1.96 3.19 -23.83
N GLY A 24 -0.85 2.75 -23.23
CA GLY A 24 -0.09 3.56 -22.28
C GLY A 24 -0.79 3.76 -20.94
N MET A 25 -1.72 2.88 -20.58
CA MET A 25 -2.39 2.89 -19.27
C MET A 25 -1.49 2.21 -18.25
N LEU A 26 -1.27 2.88 -17.11
CA LEU A 26 -0.48 2.37 -15.99
C LEU A 26 -1.31 1.39 -15.16
N PRO A 27 -0.92 0.10 -15.05
CA PRO A 27 -1.55 -0.81 -14.10
C PRO A 27 -1.14 -0.45 -12.66
N ASP A 28 -2.13 -0.36 -11.75
CA ASP A 28 -1.90 -0.16 -10.31
C ASP A 28 -2.14 -1.48 -9.55
N LEU A 29 -1.17 -1.88 -8.74
CA LEU A 29 -1.18 -3.14 -7.98
C LEU A 29 -1.54 -2.96 -6.50
N SER A 30 -1.96 -1.77 -6.06
CA SER A 30 -2.20 -1.46 -4.64
C SER A 30 -3.23 -2.37 -3.99
N HIS A 31 -4.36 -2.64 -4.66
CA HIS A 31 -5.44 -3.52 -4.19
C HIS A 31 -5.45 -4.90 -4.85
N VAL A 32 -4.37 -5.28 -5.49
CA VAL A 32 -4.25 -6.55 -6.21
C VAL A 32 -3.69 -7.65 -5.29
N GLY A 33 -4.19 -8.86 -5.40
CA GLY A 33 -3.68 -10.02 -4.66
C GLY A 33 -2.27 -10.40 -5.12
N ARG A 34 -1.52 -11.08 -4.25
CA ARG A 34 -0.09 -11.36 -4.45
C ARG A 34 0.20 -12.12 -5.76
N LYS A 35 -0.53 -13.20 -6.02
CA LYS A 35 -0.33 -14.01 -7.22
C LYS A 35 -0.66 -13.23 -8.49
N THR A 36 -1.76 -12.48 -8.47
CA THR A 36 -2.13 -11.59 -9.58
C THR A 36 -1.10 -10.47 -9.78
N SER A 37 -0.57 -9.89 -8.68
CA SER A 37 0.52 -8.89 -8.75
C SER A 37 1.76 -9.47 -9.43
N MET A 38 2.18 -10.67 -9.04
CA MET A 38 3.34 -11.34 -9.63
C MET A 38 3.14 -11.64 -11.12
N ASP A 39 1.95 -12.12 -11.49
CA ASP A 39 1.61 -12.34 -12.91
C ASP A 39 1.72 -11.04 -13.72
N ILE A 40 1.20 -9.92 -13.19
CA ILE A 40 1.27 -8.62 -13.86
C ILE A 40 2.73 -8.13 -13.95
N LEU A 41 3.50 -8.22 -12.87
CA LEU A 41 4.90 -7.80 -12.82
C LEU A 41 5.77 -8.54 -13.84
N HIS A 42 5.52 -9.83 -14.04
CA HIS A 42 6.25 -10.64 -15.01
C HIS A 42 5.77 -10.48 -16.46
N MET A 43 4.50 -10.12 -16.66
CA MET A 43 3.89 -10.08 -17.99
C MET A 43 3.80 -8.67 -18.59
N SER A 44 3.87 -7.63 -17.76
CA SER A 44 3.77 -6.25 -18.24
C SER A 44 5.02 -5.86 -19.02
N GLU A 45 4.82 -5.38 -20.24
CA GLU A 45 5.87 -4.85 -21.12
C GLU A 45 6.25 -3.40 -20.76
N LYS A 46 5.53 -2.79 -19.81
CA LYS A 46 5.73 -1.41 -19.35
C LYS A 46 5.82 -1.40 -17.83
N PRO A 47 6.50 -0.39 -17.24
CA PRO A 47 6.48 -0.22 -15.79
C PRO A 47 5.06 -0.19 -15.24
N VAL A 48 4.90 -0.72 -14.03
CA VAL A 48 3.65 -0.69 -13.27
C VAL A 48 3.82 0.12 -11.99
N ALA A 49 2.74 0.47 -11.31
CA ALA A 49 2.81 1.13 -10.01
C ALA A 49 2.15 0.29 -8.93
N ILE A 50 2.64 0.47 -7.71
CA ILE A 50 1.92 0.20 -6.47
C ILE A 50 1.70 1.58 -5.87
N THR A 51 0.55 2.21 -6.14
CA THR A 51 0.36 3.63 -5.82
C THR A 51 0.27 3.91 -4.32
N HIS A 52 -0.21 2.92 -3.52
CA HIS A 52 -0.33 3.05 -2.07
C HIS A 52 -0.35 1.67 -1.40
N ALA A 53 0.69 1.35 -0.64
CA ALA A 53 0.78 0.12 0.15
C ALA A 53 1.77 0.28 1.31
N GLY A 54 1.89 -0.75 2.15
CA GLY A 54 2.92 -0.92 3.16
C GLY A 54 3.84 -2.11 2.83
N VAL A 55 4.84 -2.34 3.65
CA VAL A 55 5.81 -3.43 3.54
C VAL A 55 5.37 -4.61 4.41
N TYR A 56 5.32 -5.81 3.83
CA TYR A 56 4.85 -7.01 4.51
C TYR A 56 5.74 -7.42 5.69
N ASN A 57 7.05 -7.34 5.55
CA ASN A 57 7.99 -7.74 6.61
C ASN A 57 7.97 -6.79 7.82
N ILE A 58 7.40 -5.59 7.68
CA ILE A 58 7.19 -4.67 8.79
C ILE A 58 5.78 -4.82 9.36
N THR A 59 4.77 -4.83 8.48
CA THR A 59 3.35 -4.93 8.84
C THR A 59 2.70 -6.04 8.03
N PRO A 60 2.70 -7.30 8.52
CA PRO A 60 2.09 -8.42 7.79
C PRO A 60 0.59 -8.22 7.57
N SER A 61 0.19 -8.11 6.30
CA SER A 61 -1.20 -7.94 5.89
C SER A 61 -1.38 -8.42 4.44
N VAL A 62 -2.61 -8.73 4.05
CA VAL A 62 -2.95 -9.04 2.65
C VAL A 62 -2.81 -7.81 1.73
N ARG A 63 -2.73 -6.60 2.30
CA ARG A 63 -2.58 -5.32 1.59
C ARG A 63 -1.13 -4.87 1.44
N THR A 64 -0.21 -5.46 2.22
CA THR A 64 1.20 -5.08 2.22
C THR A 64 1.99 -5.96 1.25
N LYS A 65 3.07 -5.42 0.72
CA LYS A 65 3.87 -6.03 -0.35
C LYS A 65 5.08 -6.78 0.19
N THR A 66 5.30 -7.97 -0.35
CA THR A 66 6.43 -8.83 0.01
C THR A 66 7.71 -8.42 -0.71
N ASP A 67 8.85 -8.87 -0.20
CA ASP A 67 10.14 -8.65 -0.85
C ASP A 67 10.16 -9.20 -2.28
N GLU A 68 9.51 -10.33 -2.52
CA GLU A 68 9.39 -10.91 -3.86
C GLU A 68 8.65 -9.98 -4.82
N GLU A 69 7.51 -9.40 -4.38
CA GLU A 69 6.78 -8.41 -5.18
C GLU A 69 7.61 -7.14 -5.41
N LEU A 70 8.36 -6.66 -4.41
CA LEU A 70 9.20 -5.47 -4.51
C LEU A 70 10.39 -5.69 -5.46
N LEU A 71 11.05 -6.84 -5.38
CA LEU A 71 12.14 -7.18 -6.30
C LEU A 71 11.65 -7.33 -7.74
N ALA A 72 10.48 -7.92 -7.94
CA ALA A 72 9.84 -8.01 -9.24
C ALA A 72 9.43 -6.62 -9.77
N LEU A 73 8.95 -5.72 -8.89
CA LEU A 73 8.64 -4.33 -9.22
C LEU A 73 9.88 -3.58 -9.72
N LYS A 74 11.00 -3.72 -9.00
CA LYS A 74 12.29 -3.16 -9.44
C LYS A 74 12.68 -3.68 -10.83
N ALA A 75 12.60 -4.98 -11.04
CA ALA A 75 12.94 -5.60 -12.33
C ALA A 75 12.05 -5.11 -13.48
N ASN A 76 10.78 -4.79 -13.18
CA ASN A 76 9.83 -4.20 -14.13
C ASN A 76 10.07 -2.69 -14.36
N GLY A 77 10.88 -2.02 -13.54
CA GLY A 77 11.10 -0.57 -13.58
C GLY A 77 9.96 0.25 -12.95
N GLY A 78 9.14 -0.39 -12.12
CA GLY A 78 7.99 0.23 -11.45
C GLY A 78 8.35 0.98 -10.17
N VAL A 79 7.34 1.61 -9.56
CA VAL A 79 7.48 2.44 -8.35
C VAL A 79 6.42 2.05 -7.32
N MET A 80 6.80 2.06 -6.03
CA MET A 80 5.88 1.86 -4.91
C MET A 80 5.70 3.14 -4.11
N GLY A 81 4.45 3.59 -3.95
CA GLY A 81 4.04 4.61 -3.00
C GLY A 81 3.78 4.00 -1.62
N ILE A 82 4.43 4.54 -0.59
CA ILE A 82 4.16 4.17 0.80
C ILE A 82 2.95 4.95 1.30
N SER A 83 1.97 4.25 1.88
CA SER A 83 0.76 4.86 2.41
C SER A 83 0.89 5.14 3.90
N PRO A 84 0.55 6.35 4.38
CA PRO A 84 0.50 6.68 5.80
C PRO A 84 -0.76 6.12 6.50
N TRP A 85 -1.62 5.38 5.79
CA TRP A 85 -2.80 4.77 6.39
C TRP A 85 -2.39 3.76 7.47
N ALA A 86 -2.77 4.06 8.70
CA ALA A 86 -2.27 3.39 9.89
C ALA A 86 -2.32 1.84 9.84
N PRO A 87 -3.37 1.18 9.32
CA PRO A 87 -3.39 -0.28 9.21
C PRO A 87 -2.30 -0.88 8.31
N LEU A 88 -1.68 -0.10 7.42
CA LEU A 88 -0.63 -0.57 6.51
C LEU A 88 0.78 -0.40 7.05
N ILE A 89 0.95 0.42 8.09
CA ILE A 89 2.25 0.72 8.68
C ILE A 89 2.29 0.48 10.20
N TRP A 90 1.22 -0.03 10.77
CA TRP A 90 1.11 -0.31 12.18
C TRP A 90 2.00 -1.48 12.61
N LYS A 91 2.73 -1.27 13.71
CA LYS A 91 3.55 -2.28 14.39
C LYS A 91 2.94 -2.56 15.75
N LYS A 92 2.44 -3.76 15.96
CA LYS A 92 1.74 -4.16 17.18
C LYS A 92 2.56 -3.92 18.44
N GLU A 93 3.84 -4.14 18.40
CA GLU A 93 4.79 -3.97 19.52
C GLU A 93 5.06 -2.52 19.90
N LYS A 94 4.78 -1.56 19.01
CA LYS A 94 4.98 -0.12 19.26
C LYS A 94 3.74 0.60 19.81
N GLY A 95 2.62 -0.11 19.97
CA GLY A 95 1.38 0.48 20.42
C GLY A 95 0.33 0.62 19.34
N CYS A 96 -0.75 1.33 19.62
CA CYS A 96 -1.94 1.30 18.77
C CYS A 96 -1.85 2.23 17.57
N ARG A 97 -1.25 3.40 17.68
CA ARG A 97 -1.21 4.35 16.57
C ARG A 97 0.22 4.56 16.08
N PRO A 98 0.51 4.28 14.79
CA PRO A 98 1.83 4.58 14.21
C PRO A 98 2.04 6.09 14.11
N ASP A 99 3.30 6.50 14.06
CA ASP A 99 3.73 7.88 13.85
C ASP A 99 4.52 8.03 12.53
N VAL A 100 5.04 9.25 12.29
CA VAL A 100 5.86 9.56 11.11
C VAL A 100 7.07 8.64 11.03
N LYS A 101 7.69 8.28 12.15
CA LYS A 101 8.85 7.40 12.16
C LYS A 101 8.51 6.00 11.64
N ASP A 102 7.35 5.46 12.02
CA ASP A 102 6.90 4.15 11.49
C ASP A 102 6.67 4.22 9.98
N TYR A 103 6.20 5.37 9.47
CA TYR A 103 6.07 5.60 8.03
C TYR A 103 7.45 5.62 7.34
N VAL A 104 8.42 6.36 7.90
CA VAL A 104 9.80 6.45 7.38
C VAL A 104 10.49 5.09 7.40
N ASP A 105 10.27 4.26 8.43
CA ASP A 105 10.81 2.89 8.47
C ASP A 105 10.36 2.05 7.24
N HIS A 106 9.14 2.26 6.73
CA HIS A 106 8.68 1.60 5.50
C HIS A 106 9.37 2.16 4.25
N VAL A 107 9.57 3.47 4.19
CA VAL A 107 10.31 4.13 3.08
C VAL A 107 11.74 3.60 3.05
N ASP A 108 12.44 3.63 4.17
CA ASP A 108 13.81 3.14 4.32
C ASP A 108 13.95 1.67 3.92
N TYR A 109 12.98 0.85 4.33
CA TYR A 109 12.98 -0.57 3.95
C TYR A 109 12.96 -0.73 2.43
N VAL A 110 12.07 -0.03 1.75
CA VAL A 110 11.95 -0.12 0.28
C VAL A 110 13.19 0.45 -0.41
N VAL A 111 13.70 1.60 0.06
CA VAL A 111 14.95 2.20 -0.47
C VAL A 111 16.12 1.23 -0.35
N ASN A 112 16.30 0.60 0.81
CA ASN A 112 17.40 -0.35 1.04
C ASN A 112 17.25 -1.63 0.21
N LEU A 113 16.01 -2.09 -0.05
CA LEU A 113 15.76 -3.32 -0.79
C LEU A 113 15.86 -3.12 -2.30
N ILE A 114 15.22 -2.07 -2.83
CA ILE A 114 15.06 -1.90 -4.28
C ILE A 114 15.62 -0.58 -4.84
N GLY A 115 15.98 0.36 -3.99
CA GLY A 115 16.59 1.63 -4.39
C GLY A 115 15.61 2.81 -4.36
N ILE A 116 16.15 4.02 -4.24
CA ILE A 116 15.40 5.27 -4.13
C ILE A 116 14.56 5.59 -5.37
N ASP A 117 14.97 5.14 -6.55
CA ASP A 117 14.25 5.38 -7.81
C ASP A 117 12.93 4.61 -7.90
N HIS A 118 12.69 3.68 -6.97
CA HIS A 118 11.53 2.80 -6.93
C HIS A 118 10.58 3.07 -5.77
N VAL A 119 10.74 4.17 -5.05
CA VAL A 119 9.88 4.55 -3.92
C VAL A 119 9.30 5.95 -4.10
N SER A 120 8.07 6.13 -3.63
CA SER A 120 7.38 7.42 -3.65
C SER A 120 6.40 7.56 -2.48
N PHE A 121 5.78 8.73 -2.35
CA PHE A 121 4.66 8.97 -1.45
C PHE A 121 3.37 8.48 -2.08
N GLY A 122 2.57 7.73 -1.32
CA GLY A 122 1.28 7.19 -1.76
C GLY A 122 0.19 7.45 -0.74
N ALA A 123 -0.18 8.72 -0.53
CA ALA A 123 -1.00 9.13 0.61
C ALA A 123 -2.40 8.49 0.64
N ASP A 124 -2.99 8.17 -0.52
CA ASP A 124 -4.36 7.62 -0.62
C ASP A 124 -5.39 8.52 0.07
N ASN A 125 -5.17 9.83 0.00
CA ASN A 125 -5.98 10.85 0.65
C ASN A 125 -6.64 11.75 -0.37
N THR A 126 -7.80 12.31 0.00
CA THR A 126 -8.36 13.47 -0.68
C THR A 126 -7.57 14.74 -0.29
N LEU A 127 -7.74 15.84 -1.05
CA LEU A 127 -7.03 17.10 -0.80
C LEU A 127 -7.29 17.67 0.60
N ASP A 128 -8.46 17.38 1.18
CA ASP A 128 -8.88 17.82 2.52
C ASP A 128 -8.63 16.77 3.63
N GLY A 129 -7.92 15.68 3.30
CA GLY A 129 -7.48 14.67 4.26
C GLY A 129 -8.54 13.67 4.71
N ASN A 130 -9.54 13.38 3.89
CA ASN A 130 -10.59 12.41 4.22
C ASN A 130 -11.38 12.73 5.50
N LYS A 131 -11.54 14.01 5.83
CA LYS A 131 -12.22 14.46 7.06
C LYS A 131 -13.63 13.92 7.22
N ASP A 132 -14.31 13.65 6.11
CA ASP A 132 -15.70 13.15 6.07
C ASP A 132 -15.81 11.63 5.94
N ASP A 133 -14.67 10.93 5.88
CA ASP A 133 -14.67 9.48 5.73
C ASP A 133 -15.04 8.79 7.07
N LYS A 134 -16.28 8.36 7.19
CA LYS A 134 -16.82 7.59 8.33
C LYS A 134 -16.39 6.12 8.34
N GLY A 135 -15.53 5.72 7.41
CA GLY A 135 -15.37 4.36 6.94
C GLY A 135 -14.60 3.37 7.82
N THR A 136 -14.12 3.68 9.05
CA THR A 136 -13.40 2.66 9.82
C THR A 136 -14.28 1.50 10.27
N ALA A 137 -15.52 1.76 10.71
CA ALA A 137 -16.46 0.69 11.06
C ALA A 137 -16.90 -0.07 9.80
N GLU A 138 -17.22 0.63 8.72
CA GLU A 138 -17.59 0.03 7.43
C GLU A 138 -16.40 -0.71 6.80
N GLN A 139 -15.21 -0.16 6.84
CA GLN A 139 -13.98 -0.82 6.37
C GLN A 139 -13.64 -2.07 7.17
N ALA A 140 -13.91 -2.09 8.49
CA ALA A 140 -13.72 -3.28 9.32
C ALA A 140 -14.65 -4.43 8.90
N VAL A 141 -15.85 -4.12 8.44
CA VAL A 141 -16.80 -5.12 7.89
C VAL A 141 -16.35 -5.61 6.52
N LEU A 142 -15.91 -4.67 5.65
CA LEU A 142 -15.50 -4.98 4.27
C LEU A 142 -14.10 -5.62 4.19
N TYR A 143 -13.19 -5.22 5.10
CA TYR A 143 -11.77 -5.61 5.05
C TYR A 143 -11.24 -6.10 6.41
N PRO A 144 -11.89 -7.09 7.06
CA PRO A 144 -11.48 -7.53 8.40
C PRO A 144 -10.05 -8.06 8.44
N ALA A 145 -9.57 -8.65 7.35
CA ALA A 145 -8.20 -9.16 7.25
C ALA A 145 -7.12 -8.06 7.23
N VAL A 146 -7.51 -6.81 6.94
CA VAL A 146 -6.60 -5.65 6.89
C VAL A 146 -6.68 -4.84 8.16
N VAL A 147 -7.90 -4.49 8.60
CA VAL A 147 -8.11 -3.52 9.68
C VAL A 147 -8.51 -4.14 11.01
N GLY A 148 -8.87 -5.43 11.03
CA GLY A 148 -9.43 -6.07 12.23
C GLY A 148 -8.50 -6.00 13.44
N ALA A 149 -7.22 -6.32 13.27
CA ALA A 149 -6.24 -6.28 14.36
C ALA A 149 -5.94 -4.84 14.81
N TYR A 150 -5.85 -3.90 13.87
CA TYR A 150 -5.66 -2.48 14.16
C TYR A 150 -6.87 -1.89 14.90
N ASN A 151 -8.08 -2.15 14.43
CA ASN A 151 -9.31 -1.68 15.09
C ASN A 151 -9.50 -2.26 16.49
N SER A 152 -9.02 -3.48 16.75
CA SER A 152 -9.03 -4.05 18.09
C SER A 152 -8.12 -3.29 19.06
N CYS A 153 -7.10 -2.62 18.55
CA CYS A 153 -6.17 -1.82 19.34
C CYS A 153 -6.69 -0.40 19.59
N VAL A 154 -7.09 0.32 18.53
CA VAL A 154 -7.45 1.75 18.60
C VAL A 154 -8.94 2.02 18.75
N GLY A 155 -9.77 0.99 18.60
CA GLY A 155 -11.21 1.17 18.49
C GLY A 155 -11.62 1.77 17.13
N THR A 156 -12.87 2.22 17.05
CA THR A 156 -13.47 2.75 15.80
C THR A 156 -13.30 4.26 15.65
N ARG A 157 -12.21 4.84 16.13
CA ARG A 157 -11.96 6.28 16.01
C ARG A 157 -11.55 6.65 14.59
N SER A 158 -12.29 7.54 13.98
CA SER A 158 -12.04 8.01 12.61
C SER A 158 -10.77 8.86 12.47
N ASP A 159 -10.39 9.55 13.54
CA ASP A 159 -9.24 10.46 13.61
C ASP A 159 -7.87 9.75 13.69
N GLU A 160 -7.85 8.44 13.94
CA GLU A 160 -6.62 7.66 14.08
C GLU A 160 -6.30 6.76 12.86
N ARG A 161 -6.78 7.14 11.68
CA ARG A 161 -6.60 6.36 10.43
C ARG A 161 -5.22 6.45 9.81
N HIS A 162 -4.56 7.57 10.03
CA HIS A 162 -3.25 7.85 9.48
C HIS A 162 -2.21 7.92 10.58
N ALA A 163 -0.96 7.80 10.21
CA ALA A 163 0.16 7.98 11.12
C ALA A 163 0.04 9.33 11.83
N LYS A 164 0.34 9.36 13.13
CA LYS A 164 0.42 10.60 13.89
C LYS A 164 1.51 11.49 13.29
N GLY A 165 1.15 12.73 12.97
CA GLY A 165 2.04 13.69 12.31
C GLY A 165 2.08 13.55 10.79
N PHE A 166 1.30 12.64 10.19
CA PHE A 166 1.09 12.56 8.76
C PHE A 166 -0.38 12.18 8.45
N GLU A 167 -1.29 12.97 8.99
CA GLU A 167 -2.74 12.82 8.80
C GLU A 167 -3.22 13.32 7.43
N GLY A 168 -2.37 14.03 6.69
CA GLY A 168 -2.68 14.53 5.37
C GLY A 168 -1.46 15.04 4.61
N CYS A 169 -1.61 15.24 3.31
CA CYS A 169 -0.52 15.66 2.42
C CYS A 169 0.09 17.03 2.78
N TRP A 170 -0.60 17.86 3.56
CA TRP A 170 -0.07 19.13 4.08
C TRP A 170 0.98 18.96 5.19
N GLN A 171 1.21 17.75 5.68
CA GLN A 171 2.20 17.43 6.72
C GLN A 171 3.44 16.72 6.17
N LEU A 172 3.66 16.82 4.85
CA LEU A 172 4.81 16.20 4.20
C LEU A 172 6.15 16.67 4.80
N ASP A 173 6.20 17.92 5.27
CA ASP A 173 7.39 18.48 5.93
C ASP A 173 7.83 17.66 7.15
N ASN A 174 6.89 17.04 7.88
CA ASN A 174 7.22 16.18 9.01
C ASN A 174 7.98 14.92 8.58
N VAL A 175 7.74 14.41 7.37
CA VAL A 175 8.44 13.24 6.82
C VAL A 175 9.87 13.61 6.39
N ILE A 176 10.05 14.84 5.88
CA ILE A 176 11.36 15.30 5.39
C ILE A 176 12.34 15.55 6.54
N THR A 177 11.82 15.82 7.74
CA THR A 177 12.64 16.14 8.93
C THR A 177 13.00 14.93 9.79
N GLU A 178 12.44 13.74 9.56
CA GLU A 178 12.79 12.48 10.21
C GLU A 178 13.87 11.72 9.40
#